data_d0deb9b75f6e1927f30db83cd10ec92d
#
_entry.id   d0deb9b75f6e1927f30db83cd10ec92d
#
_cell.length_a   1.000
_cell.length_b   1.000
_cell.length_c   1.000
_cell.angle_alpha   90.00
_cell.angle_beta   90.00
_cell.angle_gamma   90.00
#
_symmetry.space_group_name_H-M   'P 1'
#
loop_
_entity.id
_entity.type
_entity.pdbx_description
1 polymer ?
#
loop_
_entity_poly.entity_id
_entity_poly.type
_entity_poly.pdbx_seq_one_letter_code
_entity_poly.pdbx_strand_id
1 'polypeptide(L)'
;MATIYRYQLPVEQTGWVLSGETQTSFTWEYEDERSKLLALYDKGKKQQWDAAERIDWSLDLDPENPQELDDRMIPIYGSPMWDRLTKEERVKLRHHQQAQSLSQFMHGEQGALMAAARIVQTVPELDAKFYAATQVMDEARHVEAYARLLNEKLGIAYPITPGLKALLETVLTDRRWDMTYLGMQILIEGLALAAFQRIRDYAKNRLAASVNAYVMQDEARHVAFGRLALRDFYPQLSDKEREEREEFVVEACYHMRDRFNQKELWENLGLPVKEAVEATMASEQMRLFRKRLFTRIVPTVKDIGLWGPRVQTAFADMGAIEFAEIDSEQLLENDNRVAEEFDAKRFVQESLSPSR
;
A
#
# COMPACT_ATOMS: atom_id res chain seq x y z
N MET A 1 -16.05 11.18 -22.98
CA MET A 1 -15.53 10.49 -21.79
C MET A 1 -15.00 9.14 -22.22
N ALA A 2 -13.74 8.82 -21.96
CA ALA A 2 -13.22 7.49 -22.25
C ALA A 2 -14.03 6.45 -21.45
N THR A 3 -14.44 5.38 -22.10
CA THR A 3 -15.16 4.29 -21.43
C THR A 3 -14.16 3.62 -20.47
N ILE A 4 -14.40 3.76 -19.16
CA ILE A 4 -13.58 3.13 -18.15
C ILE A 4 -13.77 1.62 -18.26
N TYR A 5 -12.69 0.90 -18.52
CA TYR A 5 -12.71 -0.55 -18.53
C TYR A 5 -12.75 -1.05 -17.07
N ARG A 6 -13.91 -1.51 -16.63
CA ARG A 6 -14.13 -2.06 -15.28
C ARG A 6 -14.19 -3.57 -15.31
N TYR A 7 -13.22 -4.24 -15.89
CA TYR A 7 -13.14 -5.71 -15.92
C TYR A 7 -14.47 -6.38 -16.37
N GLN A 8 -15.26 -5.67 -17.17
CA GLN A 8 -16.59 -6.08 -17.67
C GLN A 8 -17.59 -6.50 -16.56
N LEU A 9 -17.35 -6.11 -15.30
CA LEU A 9 -18.28 -6.39 -14.22
C LEU A 9 -19.46 -5.41 -14.24
N PRO A 10 -20.70 -5.88 -14.05
CA PRO A 10 -21.83 -5.01 -13.75
C PRO A 10 -21.57 -4.17 -12.49
N VAL A 11 -22.13 -2.95 -12.44
CA VAL A 11 -21.94 -2.03 -11.32
C VAL A 11 -22.32 -2.69 -9.98
N GLU A 12 -23.36 -3.52 -10.00
CA GLU A 12 -23.86 -4.26 -8.84
C GLU A 12 -22.85 -5.25 -8.27
N GLN A 13 -21.84 -5.66 -9.06
CA GLN A 13 -20.78 -6.57 -8.64
C GLN A 13 -19.49 -5.85 -8.22
N THR A 14 -19.46 -4.53 -8.28
CA THR A 14 -18.26 -3.75 -7.89
C THR A 14 -18.24 -3.37 -6.42
N GLY A 15 -19.28 -3.69 -5.65
CA GLY A 15 -19.38 -3.42 -4.23
C GLY A 15 -19.65 -4.69 -3.42
N TRP A 16 -19.26 -4.67 -2.16
CA TRP A 16 -19.66 -5.70 -1.18
C TRP A 16 -19.88 -5.07 0.20
N VAL A 17 -20.61 -5.76 1.05
CA VAL A 17 -20.91 -5.33 2.41
C VAL A 17 -20.24 -6.28 3.38
N LEU A 18 -19.50 -5.72 4.34
CA LEU A 18 -18.98 -6.45 5.49
C LEU A 18 -19.90 -6.21 6.68
N SER A 19 -20.39 -7.30 7.27
CA SER A 19 -21.16 -7.25 8.51
C SER A 19 -20.25 -7.52 9.69
N GLY A 20 -20.30 -6.68 10.71
CA GLY A 20 -19.51 -6.84 11.93
C GLY A 20 -20.13 -6.07 13.09
N GLU A 21 -19.84 -6.51 14.32
CA GLU A 21 -20.16 -5.74 15.52
C GLU A 21 -18.95 -4.89 15.87
N THR A 22 -19.13 -3.56 15.95
CA THR A 22 -18.10 -2.63 16.34
C THR A 22 -18.48 -1.97 17.64
N GLN A 23 -17.61 -2.00 18.64
CA GLN A 23 -17.76 -1.26 19.88
C GLN A 23 -17.24 0.15 19.68
N THR A 24 -17.99 1.15 20.19
CA THR A 24 -17.52 2.54 20.22
C THR A 24 -16.90 2.82 21.58
N SER A 25 -15.63 3.25 21.58
CA SER A 25 -14.94 3.66 22.80
C SER A 25 -15.05 5.17 22.98
N PHE A 26 -15.55 5.59 24.12
CA PHE A 26 -15.65 6.98 24.54
C PHE A 26 -14.81 7.19 25.82
N THR A 27 -14.03 8.29 25.90
CA THR A 27 -13.22 8.61 27.07
C THR A 27 -13.54 10.04 27.55
N TRP A 28 -13.40 10.26 28.86
CA TRP A 28 -13.42 11.58 29.51
C TRP A 28 -12.01 12.12 29.78
N GLU A 29 -11.00 11.36 29.38
CA GLU A 29 -9.59 11.76 29.50
C GLU A 29 -9.25 12.71 28.36
N TYR A 30 -8.90 13.94 28.69
CA TYR A 30 -8.55 15.00 27.74
C TYR A 30 -7.14 15.54 27.97
N GLU A 31 -6.37 14.94 28.90
CA GLU A 31 -4.99 15.30 29.15
C GLU A 31 -4.07 14.65 28.11
N ASP A 32 -3.00 15.35 27.73
CA ASP A 32 -2.02 14.89 26.74
C ASP A 32 -1.10 13.81 27.34
N GLU A 33 -1.46 12.55 27.20
CA GLU A 33 -0.70 11.45 27.77
C GLU A 33 0.43 10.96 26.85
N ARG A 34 0.26 11.12 25.52
CA ARG A 34 1.13 10.50 24.51
C ARG A 34 1.71 11.52 23.53
N SER A 35 2.68 12.28 23.99
CA SER A 35 3.31 13.37 23.21
C SER A 35 3.79 12.98 21.81
N LYS A 36 4.21 11.70 21.60
CA LYS A 36 4.64 11.22 20.28
C LYS A 36 3.47 11.07 19.30
N LEU A 37 2.29 10.64 19.75
CA LEU A 37 1.09 10.56 18.89
C LEU A 37 0.59 11.96 18.55
N LEU A 38 0.58 12.88 19.50
CA LEU A 38 0.23 14.28 19.25
C LEU A 38 1.22 14.94 18.28
N ALA A 39 2.51 14.64 18.39
CA ALA A 39 3.50 15.15 17.43
C ALA A 39 3.24 14.64 15.99
N LEU A 40 2.82 13.38 15.85
CA LEU A 40 2.39 12.84 14.55
C LEU A 40 1.11 13.52 14.05
N TYR A 41 0.13 13.73 14.93
CA TYR A 41 -1.10 14.45 14.62
C TYR A 41 -0.81 15.89 14.14
N ASP A 42 0.05 16.62 14.84
CA ASP A 42 0.46 17.96 14.43
C ASP A 42 1.20 17.96 13.09
N LYS A 43 2.05 16.99 12.86
CA LYS A 43 2.71 16.80 11.56
C LYS A 43 1.69 16.49 10.47
N GLY A 44 0.76 15.56 10.71
CA GLY A 44 -0.31 15.19 9.78
C GLY A 44 -1.15 16.40 9.37
N LYS A 45 -1.57 17.23 10.33
CA LYS A 45 -2.31 18.48 10.04
C LYS A 45 -1.53 19.46 9.15
N LYS A 46 -0.24 19.64 9.43
CA LYS A 46 0.63 20.59 8.70
C LYS A 46 1.00 20.10 7.30
N GLN A 47 1.00 18.81 7.08
CA GLN A 47 1.38 18.17 5.82
C GLN A 47 0.17 17.74 4.98
N GLN A 48 -1.03 18.21 5.30
CA GLN A 48 -2.20 18.03 4.44
C GLN A 48 -1.95 18.69 3.08
N TRP A 49 -2.41 18.06 2.03
CA TRP A 49 -2.25 18.54 0.66
C TRP A 49 -3.52 18.26 -0.16
N ASP A 50 -3.69 19.00 -1.23
CA ASP A 50 -4.78 18.81 -2.19
C ASP A 50 -4.26 18.05 -3.40
N ALA A 51 -4.94 16.95 -3.78
CA ALA A 51 -4.53 16.13 -4.90
C ALA A 51 -4.66 16.86 -6.25
N ALA A 52 -5.58 17.80 -6.37
CA ALA A 52 -5.74 18.60 -7.58
C ALA A 52 -4.64 19.65 -7.75
N GLU A 53 -4.07 20.13 -6.64
CA GLU A 53 -3.05 21.19 -6.64
C GLU A 53 -1.62 20.66 -6.63
N ARG A 54 -1.33 19.64 -5.77
CA ARG A 54 0.04 19.15 -5.58
C ARG A 54 0.52 18.26 -6.72
N ILE A 55 -0.38 17.50 -7.35
CA ILE A 55 -0.06 16.61 -8.47
C ILE A 55 -0.21 17.38 -9.79
N ASP A 56 0.82 17.32 -10.62
CA ASP A 56 0.76 17.93 -11.97
C ASP A 56 -0.02 17.05 -12.95
N TRP A 57 -1.33 17.24 -12.98
CA TRP A 57 -2.23 16.51 -13.87
C TRP A 57 -2.15 16.94 -15.35
N SER A 58 -1.38 17.94 -15.68
CA SER A 58 -1.12 18.32 -17.08
C SER A 58 -0.20 17.32 -17.80
N LEU A 59 0.56 16.54 -17.03
CA LEU A 59 1.42 15.49 -17.54
C LEU A 59 0.59 14.29 -18.02
N ASP A 60 1.01 13.71 -19.14
CA ASP A 60 0.39 12.51 -19.70
C ASP A 60 1.24 11.27 -19.43
N LEU A 61 0.58 10.10 -19.50
CA LEU A 61 1.24 8.81 -19.47
C LEU A 61 1.59 8.37 -20.90
N ASP A 62 2.72 7.66 -21.06
CA ASP A 62 3.08 7.06 -22.34
C ASP A 62 2.06 5.98 -22.72
N PRO A 63 1.42 6.05 -23.90
CA PRO A 63 0.41 5.07 -24.32
C PRO A 63 0.98 3.66 -24.53
N GLU A 64 2.28 3.49 -24.80
CA GLU A 64 2.93 2.17 -24.94
C GLU A 64 3.47 1.62 -23.62
N ASN A 65 3.77 2.51 -22.64
CA ASN A 65 4.30 2.13 -21.33
C ASN A 65 3.94 3.20 -20.27
N PRO A 66 2.74 3.22 -19.71
CA PRO A 66 2.21 4.36 -18.96
C PRO A 66 3.12 4.92 -17.86
N GLN A 67 3.79 4.07 -17.10
CA GLN A 67 4.71 4.49 -16.04
C GLN A 67 6.17 4.58 -16.51
N GLU A 68 6.44 4.25 -17.77
CA GLU A 68 7.80 4.16 -18.34
C GLU A 68 8.73 3.26 -17.50
N LEU A 69 8.19 2.14 -17.02
CA LEU A 69 8.95 1.13 -16.29
C LEU A 69 9.73 0.23 -17.24
N ASP A 70 10.90 -0.23 -16.79
CA ASP A 70 11.71 -1.20 -17.53
C ASP A 70 10.96 -2.54 -17.68
N ASP A 71 11.03 -3.14 -18.88
CA ASP A 71 10.37 -4.44 -19.16
C ASP A 71 10.83 -5.56 -18.23
N ARG A 72 12.04 -5.48 -17.68
CA ARG A 72 12.54 -6.42 -16.66
C ARG A 72 11.66 -6.46 -15.41
N MET A 73 10.82 -5.46 -15.20
CA MET A 73 9.85 -5.44 -14.09
C MET A 73 8.56 -6.21 -14.38
N ILE A 74 8.36 -6.66 -15.64
CA ILE A 74 7.22 -7.48 -16.02
C ILE A 74 7.43 -8.90 -15.49
N PRO A 75 6.45 -9.51 -14.83
CA PRO A 75 6.63 -10.80 -14.15
C PRO A 75 7.12 -11.94 -15.03
N ILE A 76 6.73 -11.96 -16.30
CA ILE A 76 7.10 -13.00 -17.26
C ILE A 76 8.29 -12.62 -18.15
N TYR A 77 8.92 -11.46 -17.94
CA TYR A 77 10.07 -11.02 -18.73
C TYR A 77 11.19 -12.07 -18.75
N GLY A 78 11.76 -12.29 -19.93
CA GLY A 78 12.83 -13.28 -20.15
C GLY A 78 12.37 -14.74 -20.14
N SER A 79 11.07 -15.01 -20.05
CA SER A 79 10.50 -16.34 -20.21
C SER A 79 10.22 -16.66 -21.68
N PRO A 80 10.11 -17.95 -22.07
CA PRO A 80 9.70 -18.33 -23.42
C PRO A 80 8.33 -17.76 -23.83
N MET A 81 7.44 -17.50 -22.86
CA MET A 81 6.16 -16.82 -23.10
C MET A 81 6.37 -15.36 -23.54
N TRP A 82 7.22 -14.62 -22.83
CA TRP A 82 7.56 -13.24 -23.19
C TRP A 82 8.14 -13.12 -24.60
N ASP A 83 9.02 -14.06 -24.97
CA ASP A 83 9.70 -14.05 -26.28
C ASP A 83 8.73 -14.28 -27.44
N ARG A 84 7.61 -14.99 -27.22
CA ARG A 84 6.56 -15.22 -28.22
C ARG A 84 5.59 -14.05 -28.40
N LEU A 85 5.53 -13.09 -27.44
CA LEU A 85 4.63 -11.96 -27.55
C LEU A 85 5.06 -10.99 -28.66
N THR A 86 4.11 -10.55 -29.46
CA THR A 86 4.30 -9.45 -30.42
C THR A 86 4.53 -8.12 -29.70
N LYS A 87 4.95 -7.10 -30.46
CA LYS A 87 5.10 -5.74 -29.89
C LYS A 87 3.77 -5.23 -29.30
N GLU A 88 2.69 -5.42 -30.02
CA GLU A 88 1.34 -4.98 -29.63
C GLU A 88 0.86 -5.69 -28.35
N GLU A 89 1.11 -6.98 -28.24
CA GLU A 89 0.80 -7.77 -27.04
C GLU A 89 1.62 -7.32 -25.83
N ARG A 90 2.89 -6.97 -26.02
CA ARG A 90 3.73 -6.41 -24.94
C ARG A 90 3.23 -5.03 -24.50
N VAL A 91 2.83 -4.15 -25.43
CA VAL A 91 2.20 -2.87 -25.11
C VAL A 91 0.93 -3.09 -24.28
N LYS A 92 0.05 -3.96 -24.75
CA LYS A 92 -1.19 -4.31 -24.03
C LYS A 92 -0.88 -4.86 -22.63
N LEU A 93 0.09 -5.76 -22.53
CA LEU A 93 0.51 -6.34 -21.24
C LEU A 93 1.01 -5.26 -20.26
N ARG A 94 1.89 -4.33 -20.69
CA ARG A 94 2.37 -3.23 -19.85
C ARG A 94 1.21 -2.40 -19.31
N HIS A 95 0.31 -2.00 -20.21
CA HIS A 95 -0.83 -1.17 -19.86
C HIS A 95 -1.73 -1.85 -18.83
N HIS A 96 -2.12 -3.10 -19.08
CA HIS A 96 -3.01 -3.86 -18.19
C HIS A 96 -2.34 -4.21 -16.85
N GLN A 97 -1.07 -4.57 -16.84
CA GLN A 97 -0.32 -4.90 -15.62
C GLN A 97 -0.17 -3.68 -14.71
N GLN A 98 0.13 -2.51 -15.28
CA GLN A 98 0.26 -1.28 -14.53
C GLN A 98 -1.11 -0.78 -14.02
N ALA A 99 -2.16 -0.87 -14.83
CA ALA A 99 -3.52 -0.55 -14.41
C ALA A 99 -4.02 -1.49 -13.30
N GLN A 100 -3.73 -2.79 -13.39
CA GLN A 100 -4.08 -3.73 -12.33
C GLN A 100 -3.38 -3.36 -11.01
N SER A 101 -2.08 -3.07 -11.04
CA SER A 101 -1.32 -2.70 -9.83
C SER A 101 -1.88 -1.45 -9.17
N LEU A 102 -2.13 -0.38 -9.95
CA LEU A 102 -2.70 0.87 -9.45
C LEU A 102 -4.14 0.70 -8.94
N SER A 103 -4.91 -0.19 -9.56
CA SER A 103 -6.26 -0.51 -9.07
C SER A 103 -6.22 -1.21 -7.71
N GLN A 104 -5.25 -2.12 -7.49
CA GLN A 104 -5.09 -2.75 -6.18
C GLN A 104 -4.65 -1.74 -5.11
N PHE A 105 -3.86 -0.73 -5.47
CA PHE A 105 -3.55 0.38 -4.56
C PHE A 105 -4.83 1.14 -4.20
N MET A 106 -5.57 1.64 -5.18
CA MET A 106 -6.84 2.34 -4.93
C MET A 106 -7.81 1.55 -4.02
N HIS A 107 -7.93 0.24 -4.23
CA HIS A 107 -8.77 -0.61 -3.39
C HIS A 107 -8.18 -0.79 -1.97
N GLY A 108 -6.86 -0.87 -1.85
CA GLY A 108 -6.16 -0.89 -0.57
C GLY A 108 -6.40 0.37 0.23
N GLU A 109 -6.25 1.55 -0.40
CA GLU A 109 -6.51 2.86 0.21
C GLU A 109 -7.97 3.01 0.69
N GLN A 110 -8.94 2.50 -0.09
CA GLN A 110 -10.33 2.47 0.38
C GLN A 110 -10.48 1.58 1.63
N GLY A 111 -9.78 0.46 1.68
CA GLY A 111 -9.72 -0.40 2.87
C GLY A 111 -9.08 0.30 4.06
N ALA A 112 -7.99 1.03 3.83
CA ALA A 112 -7.29 1.81 4.85
C ALA A 112 -8.15 2.98 5.37
N LEU A 113 -8.89 3.65 4.49
CA LEU A 113 -9.89 4.66 4.87
C LEU A 113 -10.91 4.09 5.88
N MET A 114 -11.45 2.91 5.60
CA MET A 114 -12.42 2.26 6.51
C MET A 114 -11.75 1.78 7.80
N ALA A 115 -10.53 1.29 7.74
CA ALA A 115 -9.77 0.85 8.92
C ALA A 115 -9.42 2.05 9.83
N ALA A 116 -8.95 3.16 9.27
CA ALA A 116 -8.66 4.39 10.02
C ALA A 116 -9.92 4.94 10.69
N ALA A 117 -11.07 4.96 9.99
CA ALA A 117 -12.35 5.36 10.57
C ALA A 117 -12.79 4.43 11.73
N ARG A 118 -12.53 3.12 11.59
CA ARG A 118 -12.78 2.14 12.66
C ARG A 118 -11.88 2.38 13.87
N ILE A 119 -10.62 2.72 13.67
CA ILE A 119 -9.70 3.09 14.76
C ILE A 119 -10.22 4.31 15.51
N VAL A 120 -10.68 5.36 14.81
CA VAL A 120 -11.33 6.53 15.47
C VAL A 120 -12.44 6.09 16.40
N GLN A 121 -13.23 5.09 16.01
CA GLN A 121 -14.36 4.60 16.78
C GLN A 121 -13.92 3.73 17.97
N THR A 122 -12.92 2.84 17.79
CA THR A 122 -12.68 1.71 18.69
C THR A 122 -11.49 1.89 19.63
N VAL A 123 -10.45 2.67 19.26
CA VAL A 123 -9.26 2.84 20.11
C VAL A 123 -9.62 3.55 21.42
N PRO A 124 -9.08 3.14 22.57
CA PRO A 124 -9.40 3.78 23.86
C PRO A 124 -8.89 5.22 23.98
N GLU A 125 -7.64 5.46 23.58
CA GLU A 125 -6.95 6.73 23.80
C GLU A 125 -7.40 7.83 22.83
N LEU A 126 -7.59 9.04 23.37
CA LEU A 126 -8.06 10.20 22.60
C LEU A 126 -7.02 10.69 21.59
N ASP A 127 -5.74 10.70 21.97
CA ASP A 127 -4.63 11.10 21.08
C ASP A 127 -4.54 10.23 19.83
N ALA A 128 -4.78 8.94 20.00
CA ALA A 128 -4.85 7.99 18.88
C ALA A 128 -6.05 8.27 17.97
N LYS A 129 -7.21 8.67 18.53
CA LYS A 129 -8.38 9.10 17.76
C LYS A 129 -8.08 10.35 16.92
N PHE A 130 -7.35 11.31 17.47
CA PHE A 130 -6.96 12.53 16.76
C PHE A 130 -6.09 12.21 15.53
N TYR A 131 -5.06 11.37 15.71
CA TYR A 131 -4.23 11.00 14.58
C TYR A 131 -5.00 10.17 13.55
N ALA A 132 -5.77 9.17 13.98
CA ALA A 132 -6.57 8.35 13.07
C ALA A 132 -7.56 9.21 12.24
N ALA A 133 -8.09 10.30 12.80
CA ALA A 133 -8.95 11.23 12.05
C ALA A 133 -8.19 11.96 10.93
N THR A 134 -6.92 12.32 11.12
CA THR A 134 -6.09 12.87 10.02
C THR A 134 -5.78 11.79 8.98
N GLN A 135 -5.53 10.56 9.39
CA GLN A 135 -5.34 9.43 8.48
C GLN A 135 -6.58 9.19 7.61
N VAL A 136 -7.79 9.24 8.17
CA VAL A 136 -9.03 9.14 7.36
C VAL A 136 -9.04 10.15 6.21
N MET A 137 -8.55 11.37 6.44
CA MET A 137 -8.46 12.41 5.39
C MET A 137 -7.36 12.08 4.38
N ASP A 138 -6.22 11.58 4.83
CA ASP A 138 -5.12 11.16 3.96
C ASP A 138 -5.57 10.03 3.03
N GLU A 139 -6.22 8.99 3.55
CA GLU A 139 -6.71 7.84 2.76
C GLU A 139 -7.78 8.24 1.73
N ALA A 140 -8.68 9.17 2.08
CA ALA A 140 -9.66 9.68 1.12
C ALA A 140 -8.97 10.35 -0.07
N ARG A 141 -7.93 11.13 0.17
CA ARG A 141 -7.10 11.79 -0.85
C ARG A 141 -6.31 10.78 -1.69
N HIS A 142 -5.79 9.71 -1.08
CA HIS A 142 -5.09 8.65 -1.80
C HIS A 142 -6.03 7.93 -2.79
N VAL A 143 -7.25 7.59 -2.34
CA VAL A 143 -8.29 7.02 -3.22
C VAL A 143 -8.58 7.97 -4.37
N GLU A 144 -8.76 9.29 -4.10
CA GLU A 144 -8.98 10.31 -5.12
C GLU A 144 -7.84 10.34 -6.14
N ALA A 145 -6.59 10.39 -5.70
CA ALA A 145 -5.41 10.46 -6.56
C ALA A 145 -5.29 9.23 -7.47
N TYR A 146 -5.43 8.02 -6.92
CA TYR A 146 -5.38 6.80 -7.74
C TYR A 146 -6.61 6.65 -8.65
N ALA A 147 -7.81 7.00 -8.18
CA ALA A 147 -9.01 6.98 -9.01
C ALA A 147 -8.87 7.93 -10.21
N ARG A 148 -8.33 9.12 -10.00
CA ARG A 148 -8.07 10.09 -11.06
C ARG A 148 -7.02 9.58 -12.05
N LEU A 149 -5.91 9.01 -11.56
CA LEU A 149 -4.86 8.42 -12.40
C LEU A 149 -5.40 7.28 -13.28
N LEU A 150 -6.23 6.41 -12.72
CA LEU A 150 -6.86 5.31 -13.44
C LEU A 150 -7.91 5.79 -14.45
N ASN A 151 -8.77 6.74 -14.06
CA ASN A 151 -9.90 7.18 -14.86
C ASN A 151 -9.51 8.17 -15.97
N GLU A 152 -8.67 9.15 -15.66
CA GLU A 152 -8.34 10.23 -16.57
C GLU A 152 -7.13 9.90 -17.46
N LYS A 153 -6.17 9.13 -16.94
CA LYS A 153 -4.89 8.88 -17.62
C LYS A 153 -4.76 7.49 -18.21
N LEU A 154 -5.17 6.45 -17.49
CA LEU A 154 -5.06 5.06 -17.97
C LEU A 154 -6.32 4.59 -18.74
N GLY A 155 -7.50 5.02 -18.34
CA GLY A 155 -8.77 4.59 -18.92
C GLY A 155 -9.14 3.13 -18.63
N ILE A 156 -8.41 2.45 -17.76
CA ILE A 156 -8.61 1.06 -17.34
C ILE A 156 -8.56 0.97 -15.82
N ALA A 157 -9.53 0.24 -15.23
CA ALA A 157 -9.51 -0.13 -13.83
C ALA A 157 -9.85 -1.62 -13.67
N TYR A 158 -9.22 -2.26 -12.70
CA TYR A 158 -9.42 -3.65 -12.35
C TYR A 158 -10.22 -3.77 -11.05
N PRO A 159 -11.01 -4.84 -10.86
CA PRO A 159 -11.63 -5.13 -9.58
C PRO A 159 -10.56 -5.48 -8.54
N ILE A 160 -10.95 -5.43 -7.28
CA ILE A 160 -10.11 -5.93 -6.20
C ILE A 160 -9.82 -7.43 -6.39
N THR A 161 -8.56 -7.83 -6.20
CA THR A 161 -8.21 -9.25 -6.24
C THR A 161 -8.77 -10.00 -5.04
N PRO A 162 -9.12 -11.31 -5.19
CA PRO A 162 -9.62 -12.12 -4.09
C PRO A 162 -8.69 -12.12 -2.87
N GLY A 163 -7.36 -12.14 -3.10
CA GLY A 163 -6.37 -12.12 -2.02
C GLY A 163 -6.34 -10.81 -1.24
N LEU A 164 -6.44 -9.65 -1.91
CA LEU A 164 -6.54 -8.37 -1.22
C LEU A 164 -7.87 -8.23 -0.48
N LYS A 165 -8.97 -8.64 -1.12
CA LYS A 165 -10.30 -8.62 -0.52
C LYS A 165 -10.34 -9.42 0.78
N ALA A 166 -9.87 -10.68 0.76
CA ALA A 166 -9.83 -11.54 1.95
C ALA A 166 -9.00 -10.93 3.09
N LEU A 167 -7.86 -10.31 2.76
CA LEU A 167 -7.02 -9.65 3.75
C LEU A 167 -7.73 -8.46 4.41
N LEU A 168 -8.37 -7.60 3.61
CA LEU A 168 -9.17 -6.47 4.11
C LEU A 168 -10.36 -6.94 4.95
N GLU A 169 -11.06 -7.99 4.52
CA GLU A 169 -12.17 -8.58 5.28
C GLU A 169 -11.71 -9.06 6.65
N THR A 170 -10.58 -9.74 6.74
CA THR A 170 -10.00 -10.19 8.02
C THR A 170 -9.73 -9.03 8.96
N VAL A 171 -9.08 -7.97 8.46
CA VAL A 171 -8.72 -6.78 9.26
C VAL A 171 -9.96 -6.00 9.70
N LEU A 172 -10.94 -5.83 8.81
CA LEU A 172 -12.12 -5.00 9.05
C LEU A 172 -13.22 -5.71 9.85
N THR A 173 -13.15 -7.03 10.05
CA THR A 173 -14.15 -7.78 10.84
C THR A 173 -13.67 -8.13 12.24
N ASP A 174 -12.37 -8.07 12.54
CA ASP A 174 -11.88 -8.33 13.91
C ASP A 174 -12.38 -7.23 14.87
N ARG A 175 -12.84 -7.64 16.04
CA ARG A 175 -13.40 -6.73 17.05
C ARG A 175 -12.35 -6.01 17.87
N ARG A 176 -11.14 -6.51 17.89
CA ARG A 176 -10.02 -5.99 18.68
C ARG A 176 -9.38 -4.83 17.92
N TRP A 177 -9.34 -3.67 18.54
CA TRP A 177 -8.78 -2.46 17.93
C TRP A 177 -7.32 -2.62 17.53
N ASP A 178 -6.52 -3.32 18.34
CA ASP A 178 -5.11 -3.58 18.06
C ASP A 178 -4.90 -4.46 16.83
N MET A 179 -5.81 -5.38 16.54
CA MET A 179 -5.77 -6.20 15.32
C MET A 179 -6.03 -5.37 14.06
N THR A 180 -6.84 -4.31 14.15
CA THR A 180 -7.00 -3.36 13.05
C THR A 180 -5.69 -2.62 12.77
N TYR A 181 -4.98 -2.15 13.81
CA TYR A 181 -3.64 -1.56 13.66
C TYR A 181 -2.63 -2.54 13.07
N LEU A 182 -2.55 -3.73 13.65
CA LEU A 182 -1.60 -4.75 13.22
C LEU A 182 -1.82 -5.13 11.76
N GLY A 183 -3.06 -5.38 11.38
CA GLY A 183 -3.40 -5.79 10.02
C GLY A 183 -3.27 -4.66 9.01
N MET A 184 -3.74 -3.45 9.32
CA MET A 184 -3.71 -2.33 8.38
C MET A 184 -2.38 -1.59 8.43
N GLN A 185 -2.08 -0.85 9.51
CA GLN A 185 -0.93 0.05 9.53
C GLN A 185 0.42 -0.69 9.48
N ILE A 186 0.51 -1.88 10.08
CA ILE A 186 1.78 -2.61 10.09
C ILE A 186 1.95 -3.50 8.85
N LEU A 187 0.95 -4.32 8.55
CA LEU A 187 1.10 -5.34 7.50
C LEU A 187 0.72 -4.80 6.12
N ILE A 188 -0.49 -4.27 5.92
CA ILE A 188 -0.98 -3.87 4.59
C ILE A 188 -0.27 -2.61 4.12
N GLU A 189 -0.21 -1.55 4.92
CA GLU A 189 0.46 -0.30 4.57
C GLU A 189 1.99 -0.49 4.52
N GLY A 190 2.56 -1.29 5.43
CA GLY A 190 3.97 -1.66 5.38
C GLY A 190 4.36 -2.36 4.08
N LEU A 191 3.49 -3.23 3.55
CA LEU A 191 3.66 -3.86 2.25
C LEU A 191 3.45 -2.85 1.10
N ALA A 192 2.41 -2.00 1.21
CA ALA A 192 2.08 -1.00 0.20
C ALA A 192 3.24 -0.02 -0.02
N LEU A 193 3.89 0.46 1.05
CA LEU A 193 5.09 1.31 0.98
C LEU A 193 6.19 0.71 0.10
N ALA A 194 6.45 -0.59 0.19
CA ALA A 194 7.46 -1.23 -0.65
C ALA A 194 7.03 -1.32 -2.13
N ALA A 195 5.73 -1.48 -2.39
CA ALA A 195 5.18 -1.49 -3.74
C ALA A 195 5.16 -0.09 -4.36
N PHE A 196 4.78 0.95 -3.61
CA PHE A 196 4.82 2.35 -4.03
C PHE A 196 6.26 2.81 -4.30
N GLN A 197 7.20 2.43 -3.42
CA GLN A 197 8.62 2.72 -3.57
C GLN A 197 9.15 2.22 -4.92
N ARG A 198 8.72 1.04 -5.36
CA ARG A 198 9.11 0.49 -6.65
C ARG A 198 8.71 1.42 -7.81
N ILE A 199 7.50 1.99 -7.79
CA ILE A 199 7.06 2.91 -8.83
C ILE A 199 7.77 4.26 -8.67
N ARG A 200 7.80 4.83 -7.48
CA ARG A 200 8.49 6.10 -7.18
C ARG A 200 9.94 6.12 -7.69
N ASP A 201 10.69 5.04 -7.44
CA ASP A 201 12.13 4.99 -7.69
C ASP A 201 12.48 4.57 -9.13
N TYR A 202 11.61 3.83 -9.82
CA TYR A 202 11.92 3.25 -11.13
C TYR A 202 11.05 3.75 -12.28
N ALA A 203 9.90 4.37 -12.02
CA ALA A 203 9.11 5.00 -13.08
C ALA A 203 9.84 6.25 -13.61
N LYS A 204 10.04 6.31 -14.92
CA LYS A 204 10.59 7.50 -15.56
C LYS A 204 9.51 8.55 -15.80
N ASN A 205 8.24 8.11 -15.89
CA ASN A 205 7.11 9.00 -15.98
C ASN A 205 6.93 9.77 -14.67
N ARG A 206 7.05 11.10 -14.74
CA ARG A 206 7.05 11.98 -13.57
C ARG A 206 5.71 11.99 -12.84
N LEU A 207 4.58 11.91 -13.55
CA LEU A 207 3.26 11.86 -12.92
C LEU A 207 3.14 10.61 -12.05
N ALA A 208 3.45 9.43 -12.61
CA ALA A 208 3.39 8.17 -11.88
C ALA A 208 4.33 8.16 -10.65
N ALA A 209 5.56 8.67 -10.80
CA ALA A 209 6.53 8.72 -9.71
C ALA A 209 6.09 9.68 -8.59
N SER A 210 5.58 10.89 -8.93
CA SER A 210 5.17 11.89 -7.94
C SER A 210 3.94 11.47 -7.14
N VAL A 211 2.92 10.88 -7.76
CA VAL A 211 1.75 10.35 -7.05
C VAL A 211 2.21 9.39 -5.96
N ASN A 212 3.05 8.41 -6.30
CA ASN A 212 3.54 7.44 -5.34
C ASN A 212 4.46 8.05 -4.27
N ALA A 213 5.24 9.10 -4.59
CA ALA A 213 6.07 9.80 -3.62
C ALA A 213 5.23 10.53 -2.56
N TYR A 214 4.16 11.21 -2.97
CA TYR A 214 3.29 11.94 -2.06
C TYR A 214 2.44 11.03 -1.17
N VAL A 215 1.88 9.97 -1.75
CA VAL A 215 1.18 8.93 -0.98
C VAL A 215 2.13 8.30 0.04
N MET A 216 3.34 7.90 -0.36
CA MET A 216 4.32 7.31 0.56
C MET A 216 4.72 8.22 1.72
N GLN A 217 4.71 9.53 1.53
CA GLN A 217 4.98 10.49 2.61
C GLN A 217 3.93 10.40 3.72
N ASP A 218 2.67 10.19 3.36
CA ASP A 218 1.57 10.01 4.30
C ASP A 218 1.63 8.61 4.91
N GLU A 219 1.75 7.56 4.10
CA GLU A 219 1.81 6.15 4.53
C GLU A 219 2.93 5.87 5.54
N ALA A 220 4.09 6.49 5.36
CA ALA A 220 5.19 6.35 6.32
C ALA A 220 4.80 6.84 7.72
N ARG A 221 3.93 7.88 7.83
CA ARG A 221 3.37 8.34 9.10
C ARG A 221 2.31 7.38 9.66
N HIS A 222 1.51 6.76 8.80
CA HIS A 222 0.49 5.79 9.20
C HIS A 222 1.15 4.55 9.83
N VAL A 223 2.19 4.01 9.20
CA VAL A 223 2.99 2.90 9.77
C VAL A 223 3.65 3.32 11.10
N ALA A 224 4.21 4.54 11.19
CA ALA A 224 4.78 5.05 12.44
C ALA A 224 3.73 5.18 13.54
N PHE A 225 2.50 5.59 13.21
CA PHE A 225 1.38 5.66 14.14
C PHE A 225 1.01 4.28 14.70
N GLY A 226 0.80 3.29 13.82
CA GLY A 226 0.52 1.92 14.25
C GLY A 226 1.63 1.34 15.12
N ARG A 227 2.89 1.55 14.73
CA ARG A 227 4.08 1.12 15.49
C ARG A 227 4.11 1.72 16.90
N LEU A 228 3.91 3.02 17.03
CA LEU A 228 3.90 3.70 18.33
C LEU A 228 2.74 3.23 19.23
N ALA A 229 1.54 3.06 18.66
CA ALA A 229 0.39 2.57 19.40
C ALA A 229 0.60 1.15 19.94
N LEU A 230 1.03 0.22 19.08
CA LEU A 230 1.18 -1.18 19.44
C LEU A 230 2.38 -1.47 20.33
N ARG A 231 3.50 -0.73 20.15
CA ARG A 231 4.70 -0.89 20.98
C ARG A 231 4.44 -0.65 22.46
N ASP A 232 3.55 0.29 22.78
CA ASP A 232 3.22 0.60 24.16
C ASP A 232 2.12 -0.33 24.72
N PHE A 233 1.32 -0.91 23.86
CA PHE A 233 0.22 -1.82 24.24
C PHE A 233 0.65 -3.28 24.36
N TYR A 234 1.44 -3.81 23.44
CA TYR A 234 1.75 -5.24 23.37
C TYR A 234 2.56 -5.80 24.55
N PRO A 235 3.41 -5.04 25.26
CA PRO A 235 4.01 -5.51 26.52
C PRO A 235 2.99 -5.85 27.61
N GLN A 236 1.74 -5.35 27.51
CA GLN A 236 0.67 -5.59 28.49
C GLN A 236 -0.13 -6.87 28.19
N LEU A 237 0.06 -7.48 27.01
CA LEU A 237 -0.62 -8.70 26.62
C LEU A 237 -0.06 -9.91 27.37
N SER A 238 -0.93 -10.88 27.66
CA SER A 238 -0.50 -12.21 28.09
C SER A 238 0.28 -12.93 26.97
N ASP A 239 1.06 -13.94 27.35
CA ASP A 239 1.82 -14.75 26.38
C ASP A 239 0.91 -15.35 25.30
N LYS A 240 -0.27 -15.86 25.71
CA LYS A 240 -1.26 -16.42 24.78
C LYS A 240 -1.77 -15.38 23.77
N GLU A 241 -2.11 -14.17 24.23
CA GLU A 241 -2.58 -13.11 23.35
C GLU A 241 -1.47 -12.67 22.39
N ARG A 242 -0.22 -12.65 22.84
CA ARG A 242 0.93 -12.35 21.98
C ARG A 242 1.14 -13.42 20.93
N GLU A 243 1.06 -14.71 21.30
CA GLU A 243 1.15 -15.83 20.37
C GLU A 243 0.07 -15.77 19.28
N GLU A 244 -1.16 -15.38 19.61
CA GLU A 244 -2.23 -15.17 18.63
C GLU A 244 -1.89 -14.07 17.62
N ARG A 245 -1.26 -12.96 18.06
CA ARG A 245 -0.81 -11.87 17.16
C ARG A 245 0.36 -12.31 16.28
N GLU A 246 1.29 -13.09 16.83
CA GLU A 246 2.40 -13.67 16.07
C GLU A 246 1.89 -14.65 15.00
N GLU A 247 0.92 -15.49 15.33
CA GLU A 247 0.28 -16.39 14.37
C GLU A 247 -0.40 -15.62 13.23
N PHE A 248 -1.16 -14.59 13.57
CA PHE A 248 -1.79 -13.70 12.58
C PHE A 248 -0.75 -13.04 11.66
N VAL A 249 0.35 -12.52 12.21
CA VAL A 249 1.44 -11.93 11.41
C VAL A 249 2.00 -12.94 10.42
N VAL A 250 2.29 -14.16 10.87
CA VAL A 250 2.87 -15.22 10.04
C VAL A 250 1.91 -15.61 8.91
N GLU A 251 0.65 -15.88 9.22
CA GLU A 251 -0.36 -16.25 8.23
C GLU A 251 -0.58 -15.13 7.20
N ALA A 252 -0.76 -13.89 7.67
CA ALA A 252 -0.94 -12.74 6.79
C ALA A 252 0.27 -12.51 5.87
N CYS A 253 1.50 -12.65 6.39
CA CYS A 253 2.72 -12.50 5.60
C CYS A 253 2.85 -13.56 4.51
N TYR A 254 2.52 -14.82 4.79
CA TYR A 254 2.48 -15.87 3.76
C TYR A 254 1.43 -15.56 2.69
N HIS A 255 0.22 -15.19 3.08
CA HIS A 255 -0.84 -14.79 2.15
C HIS A 255 -0.42 -13.58 1.29
N MET A 256 0.19 -12.57 1.89
CA MET A 256 0.67 -11.40 1.17
C MET A 256 1.78 -11.74 0.16
N ARG A 257 2.69 -12.65 0.49
CA ARG A 257 3.75 -13.10 -0.42
C ARG A 257 3.18 -13.87 -1.62
N ASP A 258 2.24 -14.78 -1.37
CA ASP A 258 1.79 -15.76 -2.35
C ASP A 258 0.73 -15.24 -3.33
N ARG A 259 0.07 -14.11 -3.02
CA ARG A 259 -0.95 -13.49 -3.89
C ARG A 259 -0.40 -12.84 -5.17
N PHE A 260 0.92 -12.62 -5.27
CA PHE A 260 1.52 -11.93 -6.42
C PHE A 260 1.80 -12.86 -7.61
N ASN A 261 0.88 -13.77 -7.92
CA ASN A 261 0.92 -14.63 -9.12
C ASN A 261 0.24 -14.00 -10.34
N GLN A 262 -0.53 -12.92 -10.15
CA GLN A 262 -1.23 -12.12 -11.16
C GLN A 262 -2.20 -12.93 -12.05
N LYS A 263 -2.80 -13.97 -11.49
CA LYS A 263 -3.70 -14.88 -12.24
C LYS A 263 -4.79 -14.13 -12.99
N GLU A 264 -5.45 -13.17 -12.36
CA GLU A 264 -6.53 -12.36 -12.94
C GLU A 264 -6.07 -11.54 -14.16
N LEU A 265 -4.81 -11.07 -14.14
CA LEU A 265 -4.21 -10.38 -15.29
C LEU A 265 -4.07 -11.32 -16.49
N TRP A 266 -3.55 -12.52 -16.25
CA TRP A 266 -3.32 -13.50 -17.31
C TRP A 266 -4.64 -13.97 -17.92
N GLU A 267 -5.67 -14.23 -17.10
CA GLU A 267 -7.02 -14.55 -17.54
C GLU A 267 -7.60 -13.44 -18.41
N ASN A 268 -7.52 -12.19 -17.97
CA ASN A 268 -8.05 -11.05 -18.70
C ASN A 268 -7.35 -10.78 -20.04
N LEU A 269 -6.06 -11.06 -20.11
CA LEU A 269 -5.29 -10.92 -21.36
C LEU A 269 -5.46 -12.11 -22.31
N GLY A 270 -6.17 -13.18 -21.89
CA GLY A 270 -6.33 -14.41 -22.68
C GLY A 270 -5.03 -15.18 -22.84
N LEU A 271 -4.06 -14.98 -21.94
CA LEU A 271 -2.80 -15.70 -21.95
C LEU A 271 -2.93 -17.07 -21.27
N PRO A 272 -2.08 -18.07 -21.61
CA PRO A 272 -2.06 -19.36 -20.93
C PRO A 272 -1.75 -19.23 -19.45
N VAL A 273 -2.79 -19.19 -18.62
CA VAL A 273 -2.72 -18.84 -17.19
C VAL A 273 -1.71 -19.69 -16.43
N LYS A 274 -1.74 -21.01 -16.63
CA LYS A 274 -0.82 -21.92 -15.93
C LYS A 274 0.65 -21.59 -16.26
N GLU A 275 0.98 -21.43 -17.53
CA GLU A 275 2.33 -21.10 -17.98
C GLU A 275 2.77 -19.72 -17.47
N ALA A 276 1.87 -18.72 -17.50
CA ALA A 276 2.14 -17.37 -17.03
C ALA A 276 2.38 -17.32 -15.52
N VAL A 277 1.59 -18.05 -14.74
CA VAL A 277 1.79 -18.18 -13.29
C VAL A 277 3.10 -18.88 -12.97
N GLU A 278 3.41 -20.00 -13.65
CA GLU A 278 4.69 -20.72 -13.48
C GLU A 278 5.88 -19.80 -13.80
N ALA A 279 5.83 -19.06 -14.91
CA ALA A 279 6.87 -18.10 -15.29
C ALA A 279 6.99 -16.96 -14.25
N THR A 280 5.87 -16.42 -13.77
CA THR A 280 5.83 -15.38 -12.71
C THR A 280 6.48 -15.89 -11.42
N MET A 281 6.16 -17.11 -11.01
CA MET A 281 6.70 -17.68 -9.76
C MET A 281 8.18 -18.04 -9.88
N ALA A 282 8.64 -18.45 -11.06
CA ALA A 282 10.04 -18.74 -11.36
C ALA A 282 10.91 -17.49 -11.58
N SER A 283 10.30 -16.32 -11.80
CA SER A 283 11.02 -15.07 -12.08
C SER A 283 11.84 -14.61 -10.87
N GLU A 284 13.16 -14.44 -11.07
CA GLU A 284 14.08 -13.92 -10.05
C GLU A 284 13.69 -12.49 -9.63
N GLN A 285 13.24 -11.66 -10.57
CA GLN A 285 12.74 -10.30 -10.27
C GLN A 285 11.52 -10.34 -9.36
N MET A 286 10.59 -11.27 -9.61
CA MET A 286 9.42 -11.45 -8.76
C MET A 286 9.78 -12.04 -7.38
N ARG A 287 10.79 -12.91 -7.32
CA ARG A 287 11.33 -13.40 -6.04
C ARG A 287 11.91 -12.25 -5.21
N LEU A 288 12.73 -11.41 -5.82
CA LEU A 288 13.30 -10.22 -5.16
C LEU A 288 12.22 -9.21 -4.77
N PHE A 289 11.22 -8.99 -5.63
CA PHE A 289 10.10 -8.13 -5.32
C PHE A 289 9.33 -8.64 -4.10
N ARG A 290 8.92 -9.91 -4.09
CA ARG A 290 8.22 -10.52 -2.94
C ARG A 290 9.03 -10.41 -1.65
N LYS A 291 10.35 -10.60 -1.71
CA LYS A 291 11.23 -10.39 -0.55
C LYS A 291 11.19 -8.94 -0.05
N ARG A 292 11.33 -7.96 -0.97
CA ARG A 292 11.35 -6.54 -0.62
C ARG A 292 10.05 -6.01 -0.03
N LEU A 293 8.92 -6.68 -0.25
CA LEU A 293 7.65 -6.32 0.37
C LEU A 293 7.73 -6.29 1.91
N PHE A 294 8.65 -7.04 2.49
CA PHE A 294 8.82 -7.14 3.93
C PHE A 294 9.83 -6.15 4.53
N THR A 295 10.44 -5.29 3.71
CA THR A 295 11.47 -4.33 4.16
C THR A 295 10.97 -3.41 5.29
N ARG A 296 9.68 -3.04 5.26
CA ARG A 296 9.05 -2.18 6.29
C ARG A 296 8.39 -2.99 7.40
N ILE A 297 7.88 -4.16 7.06
CA ILE A 297 7.12 -5.01 7.98
C ILE A 297 8.04 -5.62 9.04
N VAL A 298 9.15 -6.24 8.64
CA VAL A 298 10.03 -7.00 9.53
C VAL A 298 10.59 -6.16 10.69
N PRO A 299 11.21 -4.97 10.46
CA PRO A 299 11.71 -4.15 11.55
C PRO A 299 10.59 -3.64 12.45
N THR A 300 9.42 -3.34 11.90
CA THR A 300 8.26 -2.86 12.67
C THR A 300 7.68 -3.96 13.55
N VAL A 301 7.51 -5.18 13.03
CA VAL A 301 7.05 -6.35 13.80
C VAL A 301 8.01 -6.66 14.95
N LYS A 302 9.33 -6.55 14.73
CA LYS A 302 10.33 -6.68 15.78
C LYS A 302 10.19 -5.57 16.84
N ASP A 303 10.03 -4.30 16.42
CA ASP A 303 9.96 -3.14 17.33
C ASP A 303 8.71 -3.14 18.21
N ILE A 304 7.59 -3.65 17.72
CA ILE A 304 6.35 -3.79 18.52
C ILE A 304 6.35 -5.00 19.45
N GLY A 305 7.42 -5.79 19.47
CA GLY A 305 7.61 -6.92 20.40
C GLY A 305 7.01 -8.25 19.92
N LEU A 306 6.59 -8.39 18.67
CA LEU A 306 6.16 -9.66 18.07
C LEU A 306 7.34 -10.34 17.38
N TRP A 307 8.30 -10.85 18.18
CA TRP A 307 9.56 -11.38 17.66
C TRP A 307 9.90 -12.77 18.21
N GLY A 308 8.88 -13.61 18.40
CA GLY A 308 9.07 -14.98 18.85
C GLY A 308 9.68 -15.89 17.79
N PRO A 309 10.08 -17.13 18.18
CA PRO A 309 10.73 -18.07 17.26
C PRO A 309 9.93 -18.39 16.00
N ARG A 310 8.58 -18.41 16.09
CA ARG A 310 7.67 -18.65 14.96
C ARG A 310 7.79 -17.55 13.91
N VAL A 311 7.76 -16.29 14.33
CA VAL A 311 7.88 -15.13 13.45
C VAL A 311 9.25 -15.07 12.80
N GLN A 312 10.32 -15.29 13.57
CA GLN A 312 11.69 -15.32 13.05
C GLN A 312 11.87 -16.42 12.00
N THR A 313 11.36 -17.63 12.27
CA THR A 313 11.40 -18.75 11.32
C THR A 313 10.67 -18.41 10.02
N ALA A 314 9.46 -17.84 10.11
CA ALA A 314 8.67 -17.44 8.94
C ALA A 314 9.41 -16.40 8.09
N PHE A 315 9.99 -15.37 8.69
CA PHE A 315 10.76 -14.35 7.94
C PHE A 315 12.08 -14.92 7.38
N ALA A 316 12.70 -15.90 8.04
CA ALA A 316 13.86 -16.60 7.50
C ALA A 316 13.47 -17.42 6.25
N ASP A 317 12.36 -18.17 6.30
CA ASP A 317 11.83 -18.91 5.15
C ASP A 317 11.47 -18.01 3.96
N MET A 318 10.99 -16.80 4.25
CA MET A 318 10.70 -15.78 3.22
C MET A 318 11.98 -15.10 2.70
N GLY A 319 13.15 -15.38 3.30
CA GLY A 319 14.42 -14.72 3.00
C GLY A 319 14.45 -13.24 3.39
N ALA A 320 13.60 -12.81 4.34
CA ALA A 320 13.38 -11.42 4.72
C ALA A 320 13.94 -11.07 6.12
N ILE A 321 14.42 -12.04 6.88
CA ILE A 321 14.87 -11.84 8.28
C ILE A 321 15.99 -10.79 8.40
N GLU A 322 16.81 -10.61 7.37
CA GLU A 322 17.87 -9.60 7.33
C GLU A 322 17.35 -8.16 7.48
N PHE A 323 16.08 -7.90 7.16
CA PHE A 323 15.46 -6.59 7.31
C PHE A 323 15.19 -6.21 8.77
N ALA A 324 15.36 -7.13 9.72
CA ALA A 324 15.16 -6.87 11.15
C ALA A 324 16.09 -5.80 11.74
N GLU A 325 17.18 -5.48 11.04
CA GLU A 325 18.17 -4.48 11.48
C GLU A 325 17.99 -3.12 10.77
N ILE A 326 16.94 -2.96 9.95
CA ILE A 326 16.66 -1.69 9.28
C ILE A 326 16.09 -0.68 10.28
N ASP A 327 16.57 0.55 10.22
CA ASP A 327 16.06 1.66 11.00
C ASP A 327 14.78 2.23 10.38
N SER A 328 13.66 2.03 11.06
CA SER A 328 12.34 2.50 10.60
C SER A 328 12.21 4.04 10.62
N GLU A 329 12.90 4.74 11.53
CA GLU A 329 12.90 6.21 11.58
C GLU A 329 13.64 6.78 10.36
N GLN A 330 14.79 6.21 10.03
CA GLN A 330 15.54 6.62 8.84
C GLN A 330 14.76 6.39 7.54
N LEU A 331 13.97 5.32 7.46
CA LEU A 331 13.07 5.08 6.33
C LEU A 331 12.00 6.18 6.22
N LEU A 332 11.38 6.56 7.33
CA LEU A 332 10.37 7.64 7.38
C LEU A 332 10.99 9.00 6.96
N GLU A 333 12.17 9.31 7.46
CA GLU A 333 12.88 10.55 7.09
C GLU A 333 13.21 10.58 5.60
N ASN A 334 13.66 9.45 5.04
CA ASN A 334 13.96 9.35 3.62
C ASN A 334 12.71 9.55 2.74
N ASP A 335 11.56 9.00 3.12
CA ASP A 335 10.31 9.17 2.35
C ASP A 335 9.85 10.63 2.36
N ASN A 336 9.96 11.33 3.50
CA ASN A 336 9.69 12.77 3.58
C ASN A 336 10.63 13.57 2.64
N ARG A 337 11.93 13.31 2.71
CA ARG A 337 12.94 14.01 1.89
C ARG A 337 12.67 13.81 0.39
N VAL A 338 12.33 12.60 -0.04
CA VAL A 338 12.06 12.33 -1.46
C VAL A 338 10.80 13.07 -1.93
N ALA A 339 9.74 13.14 -1.13
CA ALA A 339 8.55 13.91 -1.49
C ALA A 339 8.85 15.41 -1.63
N GLU A 340 9.65 15.97 -0.73
CA GLU A 340 10.12 17.36 -0.80
C GLU A 340 10.98 17.63 -2.04
N GLU A 341 11.79 16.68 -2.49
CA GLU A 341 12.54 16.79 -3.74
C GLU A 341 11.63 16.84 -4.98
N PHE A 342 10.49 16.12 -4.97
CA PHE A 342 9.50 16.24 -6.05
C PHE A 342 8.85 17.62 -6.07
N ASP A 343 8.48 18.17 -4.91
CA ASP A 343 7.95 19.53 -4.80
C ASP A 343 8.96 20.57 -5.30
N ALA A 344 10.22 20.49 -4.86
CA ALA A 344 11.26 21.42 -5.29
C ALA A 344 11.47 21.42 -6.81
N LYS A 345 11.46 20.24 -7.45
CA LYS A 345 11.58 20.12 -8.91
C LYS A 345 10.36 20.70 -9.64
N ARG A 346 9.17 20.63 -9.05
CA ARG A 346 7.95 21.24 -9.59
C ARG A 346 8.07 22.76 -9.60
N PHE A 347 8.44 23.39 -8.49
CA PHE A 347 8.60 24.85 -8.39
C PHE A 347 9.64 25.41 -9.36
N VAL A 348 10.76 24.71 -9.57
CA VAL A 348 11.78 25.12 -10.55
C VAL A 348 11.20 25.12 -11.97
N GLN A 349 10.40 24.11 -12.32
CA GLN A 349 9.80 24.01 -13.65
C GLN A 349 8.71 25.06 -13.90
N GLU A 350 7.89 25.37 -12.90
CA GLU A 350 6.90 26.45 -12.94
C GLU A 350 7.57 27.83 -13.09
N SER A 351 8.69 28.06 -12.41
CA SER A 351 9.46 29.32 -12.53
C SER A 351 10.17 29.51 -13.85
N LEU A 352 10.44 28.44 -14.59
CA LEU A 352 11.06 28.43 -15.91
C LEU A 352 10.04 28.46 -17.06
N SER A 353 8.77 28.22 -16.78
CA SER A 353 7.72 28.32 -17.79
C SER A 353 7.31 29.77 -17.96
N PRO A 354 7.35 30.34 -19.20
CA PRO A 354 6.90 31.70 -19.41
C PRO A 354 5.41 31.79 -19.01
N SER A 355 5.10 32.78 -18.17
CA SER A 355 3.72 33.14 -17.84
C SER A 355 2.92 33.34 -19.13
N ARG A 356 1.91 32.46 -19.32
CA ARG A 356 0.94 32.60 -20.42
C ARG A 356 -0.01 33.75 -20.18
#